data_31e25bbe09abafd44ad296697b6e1c10
#
_entry.id   31e25bbe09abafd44ad296697b6e1c10
#
_cell.length_a   1.000
_cell.length_b   1.000
_cell.length_c   1.000
_cell.angle_alpha   90.00
_cell.angle_beta   90.00
_cell.angle_gamma   90.00
#
_symmetry.space_group_name_H-M   'P 1'
#
loop_
_entity.id
_entity.type
_entity.pdbx_description
1 polymer ?
#
loop_
_entity_poly.entity_id
_entity_poly.type
_entity_poly.pdbx_seq_one_letter_code
_entity_poly.pdbx_strand_id
1 'polypeptide(L)'
;AEWIASGRSKEAALYRGAEEGVTAEMIECAQSYRDYIEEHIKGPDATVLLEQRVDFSPWVPDGFGTCDCILIQGHTLTIIDYKYGVGVAVSAVDNPQMKLYALGALNDYGIALDVSRVEMHIYQPRINNISVDSLDVGELLGWAEVTVKPAAEKACKGKGQYNAGEHCKFCPHAGRCRQLTRVCTEYVETHSLRVAVPVLAPHE
;
A
#
# COMPACT_ATOMS: atom_id res chain seq x y z
N ALA A 1 -9.27 -10.12 8.61
CA ALA A 1 -10.23 -9.95 7.52
C ALA A 1 -11.28 -11.06 7.50
N GLU A 2 -10.93 -12.35 7.35
CA GLU A 2 -11.89 -13.48 7.42
C GLU A 2 -12.74 -13.47 8.70
N TRP A 3 -12.17 -13.06 9.82
CA TRP A 3 -12.88 -12.94 11.08
C TRP A 3 -13.95 -11.85 11.05
N ILE A 4 -13.68 -10.72 10.44
CA ILE A 4 -14.63 -9.60 10.25
C ILE A 4 -15.81 -10.07 9.38
N ALA A 5 -15.54 -10.74 8.27
CA ALA A 5 -16.55 -11.23 7.34
C ALA A 5 -17.46 -12.31 7.95
N SER A 6 -16.98 -13.06 8.95
CA SER A 6 -17.70 -14.20 9.53
C SER A 6 -18.69 -13.87 10.65
N GLY A 7 -18.74 -12.60 11.13
CA GLY A 7 -19.63 -12.16 12.21
C GLY A 7 -19.45 -12.92 13.55
N ARG A 8 -18.28 -13.52 13.77
CA ARG A 8 -17.98 -14.34 14.96
C ARG A 8 -17.78 -13.48 16.21
N SER A 9 -18.18 -14.01 17.36
CA SER A 9 -18.01 -13.32 18.63
C SER A 9 -16.53 -13.17 19.01
N LYS A 10 -16.22 -12.14 19.81
CA LYS A 10 -14.87 -11.88 20.33
C LYS A 10 -14.30 -13.08 21.09
N GLU A 11 -15.15 -13.76 21.87
CA GLU A 11 -14.79 -14.96 22.64
C GLU A 11 -14.43 -16.15 21.76
N ALA A 12 -15.20 -16.38 20.69
CA ALA A 12 -14.92 -17.45 19.74
C ALA A 12 -13.62 -17.20 18.96
N ALA A 13 -13.32 -15.94 18.64
CA ALA A 13 -12.08 -15.55 17.99
C ALA A 13 -10.86 -15.71 18.93
N LEU A 14 -10.99 -15.34 20.21
CA LEU A 14 -9.94 -15.53 21.23
C LEU A 14 -9.64 -17.01 21.45
N TYR A 15 -10.65 -17.87 21.51
CA TYR A 15 -10.47 -19.29 21.74
C TYR A 15 -9.72 -19.97 20.58
N ARG A 16 -10.11 -19.72 19.33
CA ARG A 16 -9.41 -20.21 18.15
C ARG A 16 -8.05 -19.58 17.95
N GLY A 17 -7.93 -18.31 18.20
CA GLY A 17 -6.70 -17.55 18.04
C GLY A 17 -5.58 -18.01 18.97
N ALA A 18 -5.89 -18.51 20.16
CA ALA A 18 -4.90 -19.07 21.06
C ALA A 18 -4.22 -20.33 20.47
N GLU A 19 -4.95 -21.12 19.68
CA GLU A 19 -4.40 -22.29 18.97
C GLU A 19 -3.63 -21.89 17.71
N GLU A 20 -3.98 -20.77 17.07
CA GLU A 20 -3.40 -20.28 15.80
C GLU A 20 -2.34 -19.17 16.00
N GLY A 21 -1.98 -18.82 17.25
CA GLY A 21 -1.03 -17.75 17.54
C GLY A 21 -1.59 -16.32 17.39
N VAL A 22 -2.91 -16.16 17.37
CA VAL A 22 -3.57 -14.85 17.32
C VAL A 22 -3.61 -14.25 18.72
N THR A 23 -3.11 -13.03 18.87
CA THR A 23 -3.07 -12.30 20.15
C THR A 23 -4.33 -11.49 20.40
N ALA A 24 -4.60 -11.13 21.67
CA ALA A 24 -5.68 -10.23 22.03
C ALA A 24 -5.57 -8.87 21.31
N GLU A 25 -4.35 -8.32 21.18
CA GLU A 25 -4.07 -7.09 20.44
C GLU A 25 -4.49 -7.21 18.97
N MET A 26 -4.20 -8.34 18.30
CA MET A 26 -4.62 -8.56 16.91
C MET A 26 -6.14 -8.53 16.77
N ILE A 27 -6.85 -9.12 17.74
CA ILE A 27 -8.32 -9.14 17.75
C ILE A 27 -8.88 -7.73 17.98
N GLU A 28 -8.32 -6.98 18.93
CA GLU A 28 -8.74 -5.61 19.21
C GLU A 28 -8.50 -4.69 17.99
N CYS A 29 -7.35 -4.81 17.36
CA CYS A 29 -7.05 -4.07 16.13
C CYS A 29 -7.98 -4.44 14.96
N ALA A 30 -8.29 -5.72 14.79
CA ALA A 30 -9.24 -6.17 13.76
C ALA A 30 -10.67 -5.68 14.04
N GLN A 31 -11.06 -5.63 15.32
CA GLN A 31 -12.35 -5.11 15.72
C GLN A 31 -12.44 -3.60 15.49
N SER A 32 -11.42 -2.83 15.85
CA SER A 32 -11.38 -1.39 15.60
C SER A 32 -11.40 -1.07 14.10
N TYR A 33 -10.79 -1.91 13.26
CA TYR A 33 -10.87 -1.78 11.81
C TYR A 33 -12.29 -2.03 11.28
N ARG A 34 -12.98 -3.04 11.81
CA ARG A 34 -14.39 -3.28 11.50
C ARG A 34 -15.26 -2.08 11.89
N ASP A 35 -15.10 -1.60 13.12
CA ASP A 35 -15.86 -0.47 13.63
C ASP A 35 -15.62 0.78 12.74
N TYR A 36 -14.38 1.00 12.30
CA TYR A 36 -14.03 2.05 11.35
C TYR A 36 -14.78 1.90 10.01
N ILE A 37 -14.86 0.69 9.45
CA ILE A 37 -15.63 0.45 8.21
C ILE A 37 -17.12 0.74 8.46
N GLU A 38 -17.68 0.25 9.56
CA GLU A 38 -19.09 0.44 9.91
C GLU A 38 -19.47 1.92 10.07
N GLU A 39 -18.58 2.74 10.64
CA GLU A 39 -18.76 4.20 10.78
C GLU A 39 -18.82 4.92 9.41
N HIS A 40 -18.24 4.34 8.38
CA HIS A 40 -18.24 4.92 7.03
C HIS A 40 -19.44 4.48 6.18
N ILE A 41 -20.23 3.54 6.64
CA ILE A 41 -21.47 3.11 5.96
C ILE A 41 -22.58 4.13 6.22
N LYS A 42 -23.04 4.82 5.17
CA LYS A 42 -24.01 5.92 5.29
C LYS A 42 -25.47 5.53 4.98
N GLY A 43 -25.71 4.29 4.55
CA GLY A 43 -27.06 3.89 4.17
C GLY A 43 -27.21 2.41 3.82
N PRO A 44 -28.44 1.95 3.59
CA PRO A 44 -28.73 0.54 3.35
C PRO A 44 -28.24 0.05 1.97
N ASP A 45 -28.00 0.96 1.03
CA ASP A 45 -27.55 0.63 -0.34
C ASP A 45 -26.02 0.55 -0.45
N ALA A 46 -25.30 0.66 0.68
CA ALA A 46 -23.87 0.51 0.72
C ALA A 46 -23.46 -0.95 0.43
N THR A 47 -22.55 -1.13 -0.51
CA THR A 47 -21.95 -2.42 -0.81
C THR A 47 -20.57 -2.49 -0.16
N VAL A 48 -20.35 -3.47 0.70
CA VAL A 48 -19.06 -3.73 1.36
C VAL A 48 -18.50 -5.05 0.82
N LEU A 49 -17.32 -5.00 0.26
CA LEU A 49 -16.61 -6.16 -0.26
C LEU A 49 -15.28 -6.29 0.50
N LEU A 50 -14.99 -7.47 1.04
CA LEU A 50 -13.78 -7.73 1.82
C LEU A 50 -12.87 -8.71 1.08
N GLU A 51 -11.54 -8.51 1.20
CA GLU A 51 -10.51 -9.38 0.61
C GLU A 51 -10.72 -9.62 -0.89
N GLN A 52 -11.04 -8.54 -1.62
CA GLN A 52 -11.35 -8.66 -3.05
C GLN A 52 -10.10 -8.55 -3.90
N ARG A 53 -9.93 -9.54 -4.76
CA ARG A 53 -8.96 -9.42 -5.86
C ARG A 53 -9.51 -8.43 -6.88
N VAL A 54 -8.70 -7.43 -7.23
CA VAL A 54 -9.02 -6.39 -8.19
C VAL A 54 -8.04 -6.44 -9.36
N ASP A 55 -8.56 -6.23 -10.58
CA ASP A 55 -7.81 -6.33 -11.82
C ASP A 55 -7.51 -4.94 -12.38
N PHE A 56 -6.24 -4.55 -12.42
CA PHE A 56 -5.76 -3.34 -13.10
C PHE A 56 -4.87 -3.66 -14.32
N SER A 57 -5.03 -4.84 -14.89
CA SER A 57 -4.31 -5.28 -16.10
C SER A 57 -4.50 -4.40 -17.34
N PRO A 58 -5.58 -3.61 -17.50
CA PRO A 58 -5.68 -2.64 -18.58
C PRO A 58 -4.55 -1.58 -18.58
N TRP A 59 -3.93 -1.31 -17.45
CA TRP A 59 -2.84 -0.35 -17.31
C TRP A 59 -1.49 -0.99 -16.99
N VAL A 60 -1.49 -2.12 -16.28
CA VAL A 60 -0.28 -2.84 -15.87
C VAL A 60 -0.38 -4.27 -16.36
N PRO A 61 0.43 -4.71 -17.35
CA PRO A 61 0.37 -6.09 -17.84
C PRO A 61 0.40 -7.11 -16.70
N ASP A 62 -0.58 -8.01 -16.67
CA ASP A 62 -0.82 -9.02 -15.62
C ASP A 62 -0.99 -8.42 -14.20
N GLY A 63 -1.32 -7.13 -14.12
CA GLY A 63 -1.45 -6.40 -12.86
C GLY A 63 -2.74 -6.72 -12.11
N PHE A 64 -2.60 -7.13 -10.85
CA PHE A 64 -3.73 -7.33 -9.94
C PHE A 64 -3.28 -7.04 -8.49
N GLY A 65 -4.26 -6.92 -7.61
CA GLY A 65 -4.03 -6.81 -6.18
C GLY A 65 -5.17 -7.39 -5.38
N THR A 66 -5.02 -7.47 -4.06
CA THR A 66 -6.10 -7.82 -3.14
C THR A 66 -6.34 -6.62 -2.23
N CYS A 67 -7.58 -6.09 -2.28
CA CYS A 67 -8.02 -5.00 -1.41
C CYS A 67 -8.61 -5.59 -0.13
N ASP A 68 -8.20 -5.06 1.02
CA ASP A 68 -8.75 -5.51 2.31
C ASP A 68 -10.24 -5.17 2.42
N CYS A 69 -10.63 -3.94 2.02
CA CYS A 69 -12.03 -3.53 1.97
C CYS A 69 -12.29 -2.56 0.81
N ILE A 70 -13.39 -2.80 0.10
CA ILE A 70 -13.98 -1.90 -0.88
C ILE A 70 -15.38 -1.55 -0.38
N LEU A 71 -15.66 -0.28 -0.19
CA LEU A 71 -16.97 0.24 0.16
C LEU A 71 -17.49 1.09 -1.00
N ILE A 72 -18.65 0.74 -1.54
CA ILE A 72 -19.29 1.49 -2.63
C ILE A 72 -20.64 2.00 -2.14
N GLN A 73 -20.84 3.30 -2.20
CA GLN A 73 -22.09 3.94 -1.79
C GLN A 73 -22.32 5.24 -2.58
N GLY A 74 -23.51 5.38 -3.13
CA GLY A 74 -23.82 6.49 -4.05
C GLY A 74 -22.84 6.47 -5.23
N HIS A 75 -22.16 7.59 -5.47
CA HIS A 75 -21.17 7.73 -6.56
C HIS A 75 -19.71 7.63 -6.07
N THR A 76 -19.49 7.13 -4.85
CA THR A 76 -18.16 7.04 -4.24
C THR A 76 -17.74 5.59 -4.04
N LEU A 77 -16.52 5.29 -4.48
CA LEU A 77 -15.83 4.05 -4.19
C LEU A 77 -14.70 4.35 -3.20
N THR A 78 -14.72 3.69 -2.05
CA THR A 78 -13.71 3.85 -0.99
C THR A 78 -12.90 2.58 -0.86
N ILE A 79 -11.58 2.68 -0.95
CA ILE A 79 -10.64 1.62 -0.62
C ILE A 79 -10.16 1.86 0.80
N ILE A 80 -10.27 0.86 1.68
CA ILE A 80 -9.77 0.93 3.05
C ILE A 80 -8.76 -0.19 3.25
N ASP A 81 -7.50 0.18 3.40
CA ASP A 81 -6.36 -0.73 3.52
C ASP A 81 -5.89 -0.79 4.98
N TYR A 82 -5.81 -2.00 5.52
CA TYR A 82 -5.42 -2.28 6.90
C TYR A 82 -3.93 -2.53 7.02
N LYS A 83 -3.25 -1.73 7.81
CA LYS A 83 -1.81 -1.87 8.04
C LYS A 83 -1.53 -2.21 9.51
N TYR A 84 -1.22 -3.47 9.82
CA TYR A 84 -0.94 -3.91 11.19
C TYR A 84 0.47 -3.54 11.68
N GLY A 85 1.37 -3.13 10.78
CA GLY A 85 2.76 -2.80 11.13
C GLY A 85 2.92 -1.57 12.02
N VAL A 86 3.97 -1.55 12.86
CA VAL A 86 4.27 -0.45 13.81
C VAL A 86 5.47 0.41 13.39
N GLY A 87 6.17 0.06 12.31
CA GLY A 87 7.46 0.67 12.01
C GLY A 87 7.41 2.06 11.39
N VAL A 88 6.48 2.30 10.45
CA VAL A 88 6.40 3.54 9.67
C VAL A 88 4.95 3.88 9.43
N ALA A 89 4.56 5.14 9.70
CA ALA A 89 3.26 5.64 9.30
C ALA A 89 3.18 5.73 7.77
N VAL A 90 2.15 5.10 7.20
CA VAL A 90 1.90 5.11 5.76
C VAL A 90 0.88 6.18 5.44
N SER A 91 1.16 7.01 4.43
CA SER A 91 0.24 8.02 3.93
C SER A 91 -0.60 7.46 2.78
N ALA A 92 -1.89 7.79 2.76
CA ALA A 92 -2.76 7.56 1.62
C ALA A 92 -2.53 8.60 0.51
N VAL A 93 -2.01 9.79 0.89
CA VAL A 93 -1.83 10.92 -0.04
C VAL A 93 -0.84 10.53 -1.13
N ASP A 94 -1.31 10.60 -2.36
CA ASP A 94 -0.57 10.24 -3.59
C ASP A 94 0.04 8.82 -3.55
N ASN A 95 -0.56 7.91 -2.80
CA ASN A 95 -0.06 6.55 -2.61
C ASN A 95 -0.35 5.68 -3.85
N PRO A 96 0.69 5.18 -4.56
CA PRO A 96 0.48 4.42 -5.79
C PRO A 96 -0.18 3.06 -5.56
N GLN A 97 0.00 2.40 -4.42
CA GLN A 97 -0.70 1.16 -4.09
C GLN A 97 -2.20 1.40 -4.00
N MET A 98 -2.59 2.44 -3.26
CA MET A 98 -3.99 2.79 -3.07
C MET A 98 -4.66 3.19 -4.39
N LYS A 99 -3.96 3.97 -5.21
CA LYS A 99 -4.43 4.34 -6.55
C LYS A 99 -4.59 3.12 -7.48
N LEU A 100 -3.67 2.16 -7.45
CA LEU A 100 -3.77 0.93 -8.24
C LEU A 100 -4.95 0.06 -7.78
N TYR A 101 -5.18 -0.04 -6.48
CA TYR A 101 -6.35 -0.74 -5.95
C TYR A 101 -7.65 -0.05 -6.37
N ALA A 102 -7.71 1.28 -6.30
CA ALA A 102 -8.85 2.04 -6.76
C ALA A 102 -9.10 1.86 -8.27
N LEU A 103 -8.05 1.83 -9.10
CA LEU A 103 -8.16 1.52 -10.54
C LEU A 103 -8.74 0.14 -10.79
N GLY A 104 -8.24 -0.89 -10.10
CA GLY A 104 -8.75 -2.24 -10.24
C GLY A 104 -10.21 -2.36 -9.78
N ALA A 105 -10.56 -1.74 -8.67
CA ALA A 105 -11.94 -1.72 -8.20
C ALA A 105 -12.88 -0.95 -9.15
N LEU A 106 -12.42 0.14 -9.75
CA LEU A 106 -13.16 0.86 -10.79
C LEU A 106 -13.35 0.03 -12.05
N ASN A 107 -12.32 -0.71 -12.47
CA ASN A 107 -12.43 -1.63 -13.62
C ASN A 107 -13.48 -2.71 -13.39
N ASP A 108 -13.51 -3.27 -12.18
CA ASP A 108 -14.39 -4.39 -11.86
C ASP A 108 -15.83 -3.96 -11.52
N TYR A 109 -16.00 -2.80 -10.88
CA TYR A 109 -17.31 -2.37 -10.32
C TYR A 109 -17.76 -0.98 -10.77
N GLY A 110 -16.84 -0.11 -11.17
CA GLY A 110 -17.10 1.33 -11.32
C GLY A 110 -18.11 1.67 -12.40
N ILE A 111 -18.09 0.98 -13.53
CA ILE A 111 -18.99 1.25 -14.66
C ILE A 111 -20.44 0.90 -14.32
N ALA A 112 -20.63 -0.22 -13.61
CA ALA A 112 -21.98 -0.68 -13.26
C ALA A 112 -22.65 0.18 -12.17
N LEU A 113 -21.86 0.90 -11.39
CA LEU A 113 -22.31 1.62 -10.19
C LEU A 113 -22.16 3.15 -10.29
N ASP A 114 -21.90 3.67 -11.51
CA ASP A 114 -21.79 5.11 -11.81
C ASP A 114 -20.90 5.87 -10.81
N VAL A 115 -19.72 5.31 -10.54
CA VAL A 115 -18.74 5.90 -9.61
C VAL A 115 -18.07 7.10 -10.27
N SER A 116 -18.08 8.24 -9.58
CA SER A 116 -17.44 9.48 -10.02
C SER A 116 -16.27 9.92 -9.14
N ARG A 117 -16.19 9.40 -7.90
CA ARG A 117 -15.18 9.74 -6.91
C ARG A 117 -14.58 8.50 -6.27
N VAL A 118 -13.29 8.52 -6.01
CA VAL A 118 -12.60 7.50 -5.22
C VAL A 118 -12.04 8.12 -3.94
N GLU A 119 -12.18 7.39 -2.85
CA GLU A 119 -11.55 7.69 -1.55
C GLU A 119 -10.61 6.55 -1.18
N MET A 120 -9.49 6.86 -0.59
CA MET A 120 -8.43 5.91 -0.26
C MET A 120 -8.02 6.13 1.18
N HIS A 121 -8.27 5.13 2.03
CA HIS A 121 -8.01 5.18 3.44
C HIS A 121 -6.94 4.16 3.83
N ILE A 122 -5.93 4.58 4.57
CA ILE A 122 -4.99 3.71 5.26
C ILE A 122 -5.31 3.74 6.73
N TYR A 123 -5.57 2.57 7.30
CA TYR A 123 -5.90 2.40 8.70
C TYR A 123 -4.82 1.58 9.42
N GLN A 124 -4.06 2.22 10.33
CA GLN A 124 -2.98 1.60 11.10
C GLN A 124 -3.26 1.73 12.60
N PRO A 125 -4.03 0.80 13.22
CA PRO A 125 -4.47 0.94 14.61
C PRO A 125 -3.33 0.95 15.62
N ARG A 126 -2.28 0.16 15.41
CA ARG A 126 -1.17 0.02 16.38
C ARG A 126 -0.33 1.28 16.59
N ILE A 127 -0.38 2.21 15.66
CA ILE A 127 0.32 3.50 15.74
C ILE A 127 -0.66 4.67 15.67
N ASN A 128 -1.96 4.39 15.78
CA ASN A 128 -3.04 5.38 15.71
C ASN A 128 -2.93 6.30 14.49
N ASN A 129 -2.59 5.71 13.32
CA ASN A 129 -2.49 6.43 12.06
C ASN A 129 -3.70 6.14 11.17
N ILE A 130 -4.42 7.19 10.82
CA ILE A 130 -5.47 7.18 9.81
C ILE A 130 -5.09 8.23 8.77
N SER A 131 -4.92 7.81 7.53
CA SER A 131 -4.59 8.71 6.42
C SER A 131 -5.61 8.53 5.30
N VAL A 132 -6.11 9.65 4.79
CA VAL A 132 -7.16 9.66 3.75
C VAL A 132 -6.70 10.53 2.59
N ASP A 133 -6.98 10.06 1.39
CA ASP A 133 -6.85 10.82 0.14
C ASP A 133 -8.08 10.61 -0.73
N SER A 134 -8.33 11.51 -1.66
CA SER A 134 -9.46 11.36 -2.57
C SER A 134 -9.18 12.02 -3.91
N LEU A 135 -9.68 11.39 -4.98
CA LEU A 135 -9.54 11.85 -6.35
C LEU A 135 -10.88 11.70 -7.10
N ASP A 136 -11.07 12.54 -8.09
CA ASP A 136 -12.11 12.27 -9.09
C ASP A 136 -11.66 11.12 -10.02
N VAL A 137 -12.60 10.33 -10.49
CA VAL A 137 -12.31 9.18 -11.37
C VAL A 137 -11.53 9.62 -12.61
N GLY A 138 -11.85 10.80 -13.17
CA GLY A 138 -11.13 11.35 -14.32
C GLY A 138 -9.64 11.62 -14.03
N GLU A 139 -9.32 12.13 -12.85
CA GLU A 139 -7.93 12.35 -12.42
C GLU A 139 -7.18 11.04 -12.23
N LEU A 140 -7.82 10.05 -11.59
CA LEU A 140 -7.23 8.72 -11.39
C LEU A 140 -6.95 8.01 -12.72
N LEU A 141 -7.90 8.05 -13.67
CA LEU A 141 -7.74 7.49 -15.01
C LEU A 141 -6.66 8.24 -15.81
N GLY A 142 -6.60 9.57 -15.70
CA GLY A 142 -5.54 10.37 -16.30
C GLY A 142 -4.15 9.97 -15.79
N TRP A 143 -3.99 9.77 -14.49
CA TRP A 143 -2.75 9.27 -13.90
C TRP A 143 -2.40 7.86 -14.40
N ALA A 144 -3.39 6.99 -14.53
CA ALA A 144 -3.20 5.64 -15.03
C ALA A 144 -2.66 5.60 -16.46
N GLU A 145 -3.25 6.39 -17.37
CA GLU A 145 -2.86 6.43 -18.78
C GLU A 145 -1.50 7.16 -18.99
N VAL A 146 -1.27 8.27 -18.27
CA VAL A 146 -0.09 9.12 -18.51
C VAL A 146 1.14 8.62 -17.75
N THR A 147 0.94 8.05 -16.55
CA THR A 147 2.05 7.68 -15.66
C THR A 147 2.22 6.17 -15.54
N VAL A 148 1.16 5.45 -15.17
CA VAL A 148 1.25 4.01 -14.83
C VAL A 148 1.56 3.18 -16.07
N LYS A 149 0.71 3.29 -17.08
CA LYS A 149 0.78 2.45 -18.28
C LYS A 149 2.13 2.55 -19.00
N PRO A 150 2.67 3.75 -19.28
CA PRO A 150 4.00 3.86 -19.90
C PRO A 150 5.14 3.34 -19.02
N ALA A 151 5.02 3.51 -17.69
CA ALA A 151 6.03 3.00 -16.75
C ALA A 151 6.00 1.47 -16.66
N ALA A 152 4.80 0.87 -16.58
CA ALA A 152 4.62 -0.57 -16.56
C ALA A 152 5.10 -1.24 -17.86
N GLU A 153 4.77 -0.66 -19.03
CA GLU A 153 5.27 -1.14 -20.31
C GLU A 153 6.81 -1.11 -20.42
N LYS A 154 7.44 -0.04 -19.92
CA LYS A 154 8.92 0.04 -19.88
C LYS A 154 9.52 -1.02 -18.96
N ALA A 155 8.89 -1.22 -17.80
CA ALA A 155 9.34 -2.22 -16.83
C ALA A 155 9.23 -3.64 -17.40
N CYS A 156 8.10 -4.00 -18.02
CA CYS A 156 7.89 -5.30 -18.67
C CYS A 156 8.89 -5.57 -19.82
N LYS A 157 9.30 -4.52 -20.53
CA LYS A 157 10.30 -4.62 -21.61
C LYS A 157 11.76 -4.59 -21.09
N GLY A 158 11.97 -4.53 -19.77
CA GLY A 158 13.30 -4.41 -19.16
C GLY A 158 14.03 -3.10 -19.51
N LYS A 159 13.31 -2.05 -19.90
CA LYS A 159 13.85 -0.75 -20.35
C LYS A 159 13.75 0.35 -19.27
N GLY A 160 13.38 -0.01 -18.05
CA GLY A 160 13.32 0.92 -16.93
C GLY A 160 14.71 1.42 -16.52
N GLN A 161 14.75 2.64 -15.95
CA GLN A 161 15.97 3.17 -15.33
C GLN A 161 15.94 2.86 -13.84
N TYR A 162 17.09 2.48 -13.29
CA TYR A 162 17.21 2.30 -11.85
C TYR A 162 17.49 3.66 -11.20
N ASN A 163 16.60 4.10 -10.33
CA ASN A 163 16.77 5.31 -9.53
C ASN A 163 16.88 4.92 -8.06
N ALA A 164 17.95 5.35 -7.39
CA ALA A 164 18.08 5.14 -5.94
C ALA A 164 17.19 6.12 -5.18
N GLY A 165 16.54 5.64 -4.12
CA GLY A 165 15.63 6.42 -3.28
C GLY A 165 15.14 5.64 -2.06
N GLU A 166 14.17 6.18 -1.32
CA GLU A 166 13.60 5.58 -0.12
C GLU A 166 13.09 4.13 -0.32
N HIS A 167 12.56 3.84 -1.50
CA HIS A 167 12.09 2.50 -1.88
C HIS A 167 13.21 1.44 -1.90
N CYS A 168 14.47 1.84 -1.99
CA CYS A 168 15.61 0.90 -1.96
C CYS A 168 15.75 0.20 -0.61
N LYS A 169 15.20 0.76 0.47
CA LYS A 169 15.24 0.19 1.81
C LYS A 169 14.64 -1.23 1.88
N PHE A 170 13.62 -1.48 1.08
CA PHE A 170 12.90 -2.76 1.05
C PHE A 170 13.09 -3.51 -0.29
N CYS A 171 14.00 -3.04 -1.14
CA CYS A 171 14.22 -3.65 -2.45
C CYS A 171 15.03 -4.95 -2.34
N PRO A 172 14.50 -6.10 -2.79
CA PRO A 172 15.24 -7.37 -2.75
C PRO A 172 16.52 -7.35 -3.57
N HIS A 173 16.61 -6.44 -4.55
CA HIS A 173 17.79 -6.28 -5.43
C HIS A 173 18.85 -5.31 -4.87
N ALA A 174 18.59 -4.65 -3.74
CA ALA A 174 19.45 -3.58 -3.21
C ALA A 174 20.93 -3.97 -3.12
N GLY A 175 21.25 -5.17 -2.61
CA GLY A 175 22.63 -5.66 -2.46
C GLY A 175 23.39 -5.90 -3.78
N ARG A 176 22.72 -5.88 -4.93
CA ARG A 176 23.29 -6.07 -6.27
C ARG A 176 23.06 -4.89 -7.20
N CYS A 177 22.43 -3.83 -6.71
CA CYS A 177 22.05 -2.68 -7.52
C CYS A 177 23.22 -1.73 -7.73
N ARG A 178 23.75 -1.68 -8.96
CA ARG A 178 24.85 -0.78 -9.33
C ARG A 178 24.51 0.70 -9.10
N GLN A 179 23.25 1.09 -9.34
CA GLN A 179 22.83 2.49 -9.13
C GLN A 179 22.84 2.86 -7.65
N LEU A 180 22.36 1.99 -6.77
CA LEU A 180 22.41 2.22 -5.32
C LEU A 180 23.85 2.28 -4.83
N THR A 181 24.71 1.35 -5.27
CA THR A 181 26.14 1.37 -4.95
C THR A 181 26.79 2.69 -5.36
N ARG A 182 26.52 3.16 -6.59
CA ARG A 182 27.07 4.45 -7.06
C ARG A 182 26.67 5.61 -6.16
N VAL A 183 25.38 5.74 -5.84
CA VAL A 183 24.87 6.82 -4.97
C VAL A 183 25.49 6.75 -3.58
N CYS A 184 25.60 5.56 -2.99
CA CYS A 184 26.24 5.38 -1.69
C CYS A 184 27.73 5.74 -1.72
N THR A 185 28.46 5.36 -2.78
CA THR A 185 29.88 5.70 -2.94
C THR A 185 30.07 7.20 -3.09
N GLU A 186 29.32 7.85 -3.96
CA GLU A 186 29.33 9.31 -4.12
C GLU A 186 29.03 10.04 -2.79
N TYR A 187 28.06 9.54 -2.01
CA TYR A 187 27.75 10.10 -0.69
C TYR A 187 28.93 9.97 0.27
N VAL A 188 29.56 8.79 0.34
CA VAL A 188 30.73 8.56 1.19
C VAL A 188 31.90 9.45 0.77
N GLU A 189 32.20 9.56 -0.52
CA GLU A 189 33.27 10.41 -1.05
C GLU A 189 33.07 11.90 -0.75
N THR A 190 31.79 12.36 -0.77
CA THR A 190 31.49 13.78 -0.54
C THR A 190 31.33 14.14 0.93
N HIS A 191 30.93 13.20 1.80
CA HIS A 191 30.60 13.47 3.20
C HIS A 191 31.57 12.82 4.20
N SER A 192 32.43 11.89 3.77
CA SER A 192 33.43 11.32 4.67
C SER A 192 34.52 12.36 4.97
N LEU A 193 34.74 12.63 6.22
CA LEU A 193 35.96 13.29 6.69
C LEU A 193 37.13 12.47 6.20
N ARG A 194 38.00 13.06 5.37
CA ARG A 194 39.29 12.46 5.01
C ARG A 194 40.11 12.37 6.31
N VAL A 195 40.02 11.26 6.99
CA VAL A 195 40.97 10.94 8.06
C VAL A 195 42.28 10.64 7.35
N ALA A 196 43.24 11.54 7.47
CA ALA A 196 44.59 11.27 7.02
C ALA A 196 45.10 10.06 7.80
N VAL A 197 45.23 8.91 7.18
CA VAL A 197 45.86 7.75 7.81
C VAL A 197 47.34 8.14 8.00
N PRO A 198 47.84 8.14 9.26
CA PRO A 198 49.28 8.41 9.44
C PRO A 198 50.04 7.33 8.71
N VAL A 199 50.87 7.75 7.78
CA VAL A 199 51.84 6.84 7.14
C VAL A 199 52.82 6.45 8.25
N LEU A 200 52.74 5.20 8.73
CA LEU A 200 53.76 4.64 9.63
C LEU A 200 55.06 4.63 8.88
N ALA A 201 56.05 5.38 9.37
CA ALA A 201 57.41 5.33 8.84
C ALA A 201 57.96 3.90 8.99
N PRO A 202 58.68 3.38 7.99
CA PRO A 202 59.33 2.09 8.16
C PRO A 202 60.29 2.16 9.37
N HIS A 203 60.17 1.18 10.22
CA HIS A 203 61.17 1.00 11.31
C HIS A 203 62.51 0.65 10.66
N GLU A 204 63.53 1.46 10.88
CA GLU A 204 64.91 1.13 10.63
C GLU A 204 65.43 0.05 11.60
#